data_62b45b17e6cfd070de13879e588e7561
#
_entry.id   62b45b17e6cfd070de13879e588e7561
#
_cell.length_a   1.000
_cell.length_b   1.000
_cell.length_c   1.000
_cell.angle_alpha   90.00
_cell.angle_beta   90.00
_cell.angle_gamma   90.00
#
_symmetry.space_group_name_H-M   'P 1'
#
loop_
_entity.id
_entity.type
_entity.pdbx_description
1 polymer ?
#
loop_
_entity_poly.entity_id
_entity_poly.type
_entity_poly.pdbx_seq_one_letter_code
_entity_poly.pdbx_strand_id
1 'polypeptide(L)'
;MKVSDKALEVIRHHEGVRTKPYQCPALLWTIGVGHVIDPNHARVPLAERKALPIPEGWNRTITMGEVDEILKRDLANFERGVERYCPVELTQGQFDALVSFSFNVGLGTLQRSTLRQKVLRGDMDGAAEEFLKYTIGGGKVLKGLVNRRNDERALFKS
;
A
#
# COMPACT_ATOMS: atom_id res chain seq x y z
N MET A 1 1.81 -1.48 16.51
CA MET A 1 3.10 -1.52 15.75
C MET A 1 3.08 -0.49 14.62
N LYS A 2 4.24 -0.09 14.19
CA LYS A 2 4.45 0.75 13.02
C LYS A 2 5.35 0.02 12.04
N VAL A 3 5.20 0.31 10.75
CA VAL A 3 6.10 -0.25 9.74
C VAL A 3 7.53 0.26 9.92
N SER A 4 8.50 -0.57 9.54
CA SER A 4 9.91 -0.20 9.54
C SER A 4 10.27 0.61 8.28
N ASP A 5 11.47 1.22 8.30
CA ASP A 5 12.00 1.90 7.12
C ASP A 5 12.15 0.95 5.93
N LYS A 6 12.44 -0.32 6.19
CA LYS A 6 12.56 -1.35 5.16
C LYS A 6 11.22 -1.56 4.44
N ALA A 7 10.11 -1.54 5.18
CA ALA A 7 8.78 -1.63 4.57
C ALA A 7 8.49 -0.40 3.70
N LEU A 8 8.84 0.80 4.17
CA LEU A 8 8.66 2.02 3.38
C LEU A 8 9.42 1.94 2.06
N GLU A 9 10.66 1.43 2.10
CA GLU A 9 11.48 1.25 0.91
C GLU A 9 10.82 0.30 -0.09
N VAL A 10 10.33 -0.85 0.38
CA VAL A 10 9.64 -1.83 -0.48
C VAL A 10 8.38 -1.22 -1.09
N ILE A 11 7.59 -0.53 -0.29
CA ILE A 11 6.35 0.11 -0.77
C ILE A 11 6.67 1.18 -1.81
N ARG A 12 7.64 2.06 -1.54
CA ARG A 12 8.05 3.09 -2.51
C ARG A 12 8.51 2.47 -3.81
N HIS A 13 9.31 1.41 -3.75
CA HIS A 13 9.83 0.73 -4.93
C HIS A 13 8.70 0.21 -5.83
N HIS A 14 7.69 -0.41 -5.25
CA HIS A 14 6.60 -1.02 -6.02
C HIS A 14 5.52 -0.04 -6.44
N GLU A 15 5.22 0.96 -5.60
CA GLU A 15 4.20 1.97 -5.91
C GLU A 15 4.72 3.08 -6.81
N GLY A 16 6.03 3.35 -6.78
CA GLY A 16 6.62 4.51 -7.42
C GLY A 16 6.46 5.77 -6.58
N VAL A 17 7.31 6.76 -6.85
CA VAL A 17 7.34 8.03 -6.14
C VAL A 17 7.23 9.19 -7.13
N ARG A 18 6.33 10.12 -6.86
CA ARG A 18 6.23 11.39 -7.61
C ARG A 18 6.39 12.55 -6.64
N THR A 19 7.41 13.36 -6.85
CA THR A 19 7.69 14.52 -5.98
C THR A 19 6.93 15.78 -6.39
N LYS A 20 6.30 15.77 -7.55
CA LYS A 20 5.44 16.86 -8.05
C LYS A 20 4.02 16.38 -8.22
N PRO A 21 3.02 17.27 -8.02
CA PRO A 21 1.64 16.87 -8.23
C PRO A 21 1.37 16.43 -9.66
N TYR A 22 0.55 15.42 -9.81
CA TYR A 22 0.08 14.92 -11.11
C TYR A 22 -1.36 14.42 -10.98
N GLN A 23 -2.07 14.34 -12.09
CA GLN A 23 -3.38 13.71 -12.09
C GLN A 23 -3.23 12.22 -12.36
N CYS A 24 -3.73 11.38 -11.43
CA CYS A 24 -3.72 9.92 -11.58
C CYS A 24 -4.70 9.50 -12.68
N PRO A 25 -4.78 8.20 -13.02
CA PRO A 25 -5.75 7.72 -14.02
C PRO A 25 -7.20 8.11 -13.73
N ALA A 26 -7.56 8.29 -12.44
CA ALA A 26 -8.88 8.78 -12.04
C ALA A 26 -8.98 10.31 -12.10
N LEU A 27 -7.99 11.01 -12.65
CA LEU A 27 -7.91 12.46 -12.78
C LEU A 27 -7.97 13.21 -11.44
N LEU A 28 -7.48 12.59 -10.39
CA LEU A 28 -7.33 13.21 -9.07
C LEU A 28 -5.90 13.69 -8.89
N TRP A 29 -5.73 14.91 -8.35
CA TRP A 29 -4.41 15.43 -8.03
C TRP A 29 -3.76 14.58 -6.95
N THR A 30 -2.58 14.04 -7.28
CA THR A 30 -1.89 13.02 -6.51
C THR A 30 -0.41 13.41 -6.36
N ILE A 31 0.23 13.01 -5.28
CA ILE A 31 1.64 13.28 -5.02
C ILE A 31 2.24 12.16 -4.15
N GLY A 32 3.56 12.08 -4.12
CA GLY A 32 4.28 11.10 -3.29
C GLY A 32 4.05 9.67 -3.75
N VAL A 33 3.58 8.84 -2.85
CA VAL A 33 3.31 7.41 -3.10
C VAL A 33 1.80 7.23 -3.23
N GLY A 34 1.25 7.72 -4.34
CA GLY A 34 -0.17 7.57 -4.62
C GLY A 34 -1.10 8.34 -3.67
N HIS A 35 -0.61 9.39 -3.02
CA HIS A 35 -1.43 10.18 -2.08
C HIS A 35 -2.34 11.14 -2.83
N VAL A 36 -3.66 10.93 -2.73
CA VAL A 36 -4.65 11.87 -3.26
C VAL A 36 -4.69 13.10 -2.36
N ILE A 37 -4.35 14.26 -2.93
CA ILE A 37 -4.17 15.51 -2.16
C ILE A 37 -5.48 15.97 -1.53
N ASP A 38 -6.56 16.02 -2.32
CA ASP A 38 -7.88 16.37 -1.84
C ASP A 38 -8.89 15.29 -2.19
N PRO A 39 -9.25 14.41 -1.23
CA PRO A 39 -10.21 13.34 -1.49
C PRO A 39 -11.59 13.85 -1.91
N ASN A 40 -11.96 15.09 -1.59
CA ASN A 40 -13.24 15.66 -1.97
C ASN A 40 -13.36 15.85 -3.49
N HIS A 41 -12.24 15.94 -4.22
CA HIS A 41 -12.25 15.99 -5.67
C HIS A 41 -12.87 14.72 -6.29
N ALA A 42 -12.90 13.60 -5.57
CA ALA A 42 -13.56 12.39 -6.04
C ALA A 42 -15.07 12.53 -6.14
N ARG A 43 -15.66 13.54 -5.50
CA ARG A 43 -17.10 13.87 -5.59
C ARG A 43 -17.45 14.66 -6.85
N VAL A 44 -16.43 15.23 -7.51
CA VAL A 44 -16.60 15.96 -8.76
C VAL A 44 -16.79 14.93 -9.88
N PRO A 45 -17.75 15.13 -10.82
CA PRO A 45 -17.93 14.21 -11.94
C PRO A 45 -16.63 14.05 -12.73
N LEU A 46 -16.34 12.83 -13.18
CA LEU A 46 -15.10 12.48 -13.86
C LEU A 46 -14.78 13.43 -15.04
N ALA A 47 -15.80 13.77 -15.82
CA ALA A 47 -15.64 14.65 -16.99
C ALA A 47 -15.16 16.07 -16.63
N GLU A 48 -15.33 16.51 -15.38
CA GLU A 48 -14.96 17.84 -14.91
C GLU A 48 -13.65 17.86 -14.14
N ARG A 49 -13.10 16.69 -13.78
CA ARG A 49 -11.90 16.59 -12.93
C ARG A 49 -10.64 17.11 -13.62
N LYS A 50 -10.53 16.98 -14.93
CA LYS A 50 -9.35 17.42 -15.69
C LYS A 50 -9.08 18.92 -15.50
N ALA A 51 -10.14 19.72 -15.33
CA ALA A 51 -10.04 21.16 -15.17
C ALA A 51 -9.83 21.61 -13.71
N LEU A 52 -9.81 20.69 -12.75
CA LEU A 52 -9.59 21.03 -11.34
C LEU A 52 -8.19 21.59 -11.15
N PRO A 53 -8.05 22.68 -10.39
CA PRO A 53 -6.73 23.22 -10.07
C PRO A 53 -6.01 22.33 -9.06
N ILE A 54 -4.69 22.43 -9.04
CA ILE A 54 -3.88 21.81 -7.97
C ILE A 54 -4.34 22.46 -6.64
N PRO A 55 -4.63 21.65 -5.60
CA PRO A 55 -5.00 22.19 -4.30
C PRO A 55 -3.97 23.20 -3.78
N GLU A 56 -4.45 24.26 -3.13
CA GLU A 56 -3.60 25.33 -2.63
C GLU A 56 -2.49 24.80 -1.72
N GLY A 57 -1.28 25.32 -1.92
CA GLY A 57 -0.10 24.94 -1.15
C GLY A 57 0.64 23.71 -1.70
N TRP A 58 0.11 23.04 -2.71
CA TRP A 58 0.69 21.79 -3.24
C TRP A 58 1.34 21.93 -4.60
N ASN A 59 1.30 23.08 -5.24
CA ASN A 59 1.97 23.30 -6.52
C ASN A 59 3.47 23.54 -6.29
N ARG A 60 4.17 22.50 -5.83
CA ARG A 60 5.60 22.54 -5.52
C ARG A 60 6.20 21.15 -5.56
N THR A 61 7.52 21.06 -5.59
CA THR A 61 8.26 19.81 -5.43
C THR A 61 8.43 19.53 -3.94
N ILE A 62 8.06 18.32 -3.50
CA ILE A 62 8.27 17.89 -2.12
C ILE A 62 9.58 17.10 -2.00
N THR A 63 10.13 17.04 -0.79
CA THR A 63 11.34 16.25 -0.49
C THR A 63 11.00 14.79 -0.27
N MET A 64 12.00 13.92 -0.31
CA MET A 64 11.80 12.49 0.03
C MET A 64 11.38 12.32 1.49
N GLY A 65 11.86 13.19 2.39
CA GLY A 65 11.39 13.19 3.77
C GLY A 65 9.89 13.48 3.87
N GLU A 66 9.40 14.46 3.10
CA GLU A 66 7.97 14.75 3.04
C GLU A 66 7.18 13.58 2.42
N VAL A 67 7.71 12.91 1.39
CA VAL A 67 7.11 11.72 0.80
C VAL A 67 6.90 10.65 1.89
N ASP A 68 7.93 10.37 2.68
CA ASP A 68 7.86 9.36 3.73
C ASP A 68 6.88 9.75 4.85
N GLU A 69 6.83 11.00 5.23
CA GLU A 69 5.88 11.46 6.26
C GLU A 69 4.42 11.32 5.79
N ILE A 70 4.15 11.63 4.53
CA ILE A 70 2.83 11.45 3.92
C ILE A 70 2.49 9.96 3.87
N LEU A 71 3.43 9.12 3.41
CA LEU A 71 3.22 7.67 3.32
C LEU A 71 2.94 7.06 4.69
N LYS A 72 3.68 7.45 5.72
CA LYS A 72 3.44 6.97 7.09
C LYS A 72 2.03 7.29 7.57
N ARG A 73 1.53 8.49 7.27
CA ARG A 73 0.16 8.86 7.61
C ARG A 73 -0.86 8.02 6.86
N ASP A 74 -0.64 7.81 5.57
CA ASP A 74 -1.55 6.99 4.75
C ASP A 74 -1.55 5.53 5.20
N LEU A 75 -0.41 5.01 5.67
CA LEU A 75 -0.29 3.64 6.16
C LEU A 75 -0.94 3.42 7.52
N ALA A 76 -1.19 4.46 8.31
CA ALA A 76 -1.72 4.32 9.67
C ALA A 76 -3.03 3.51 9.72
N ASN A 77 -3.92 3.70 8.76
CA ASN A 77 -5.17 2.94 8.68
C ASN A 77 -4.91 1.46 8.40
N PHE A 78 -3.93 1.17 7.55
CA PHE A 78 -3.55 -0.22 7.23
C PHE A 78 -2.84 -0.90 8.38
N GLU A 79 -2.02 -0.16 9.12
CA GLU A 79 -1.39 -0.66 10.34
C GLU A 79 -2.43 -1.08 11.37
N ARG A 80 -3.44 -0.23 11.61
CA ARG A 80 -4.55 -0.56 12.50
C ARG A 80 -5.37 -1.74 12.00
N GLY A 81 -5.58 -1.81 10.67
CA GLY A 81 -6.32 -2.91 10.07
C GLY A 81 -5.62 -4.24 10.22
N VAL A 82 -4.29 -4.28 10.04
CA VAL A 82 -3.50 -5.50 10.25
C VAL A 82 -3.59 -5.95 11.72
N GLU A 83 -3.46 -5.04 12.67
CA GLU A 83 -3.61 -5.37 14.09
C GLU A 83 -5.00 -5.91 14.40
N ARG A 84 -6.03 -5.35 13.78
CA ARG A 84 -7.42 -5.80 13.97
C ARG A 84 -7.65 -7.19 13.41
N TYR A 85 -7.17 -7.47 12.20
CA TYR A 85 -7.45 -8.73 11.51
C TYR A 85 -6.46 -9.84 11.86
N CYS A 86 -5.29 -9.49 12.34
CA CYS A 86 -4.25 -10.43 12.76
C CYS A 86 -3.82 -10.14 14.21
N PRO A 87 -4.73 -10.30 15.20
CA PRO A 87 -4.46 -9.95 16.60
C PRO A 87 -3.62 -11.04 17.29
N VAL A 88 -2.45 -11.32 16.74
CA VAL A 88 -1.48 -12.29 17.25
C VAL A 88 -0.12 -11.62 17.32
N GLU A 89 0.81 -12.24 18.03
CA GLU A 89 2.18 -11.73 18.08
C GLU A 89 2.82 -11.86 16.70
N LEU A 90 3.30 -10.74 16.15
CA LEU A 90 3.96 -10.67 14.86
C LEU A 90 5.37 -10.14 15.01
N THR A 91 6.31 -10.68 14.25
CA THR A 91 7.62 -10.04 14.10
C THR A 91 7.47 -8.74 13.30
N GLN A 92 8.48 -7.88 13.34
CA GLN A 92 8.47 -6.66 12.54
C GLN A 92 8.33 -6.97 11.05
N GLY A 93 9.05 -7.98 10.56
CA GLY A 93 8.97 -8.37 9.14
C GLY A 93 7.60 -8.90 8.75
N GLN A 94 6.97 -9.69 9.61
CA GLN A 94 5.61 -10.19 9.37
C GLN A 94 4.62 -9.04 9.30
N PHE A 95 4.70 -8.10 10.24
CA PHE A 95 3.84 -6.91 10.24
C PHE A 95 4.06 -6.07 8.99
N ASP A 96 5.31 -5.78 8.66
CA ASP A 96 5.68 -5.01 7.47
C ASP A 96 5.09 -5.60 6.19
N ALA A 97 5.22 -6.91 6.03
CA ALA A 97 4.71 -7.62 4.85
C ALA A 97 3.18 -7.54 4.75
N LEU A 98 2.49 -7.72 5.88
CA LEU A 98 1.03 -7.66 5.92
C LEU A 98 0.52 -6.25 5.62
N VAL A 99 1.20 -5.21 6.09
CA VAL A 99 0.84 -3.82 5.79
C VAL A 99 1.08 -3.52 4.31
N SER A 100 2.25 -3.88 3.76
CA SER A 100 2.53 -3.69 2.33
C SER A 100 1.50 -4.40 1.45
N PHE A 101 1.20 -5.64 1.77
CA PHE A 101 0.18 -6.43 1.07
C PHE A 101 -1.19 -5.76 1.11
N SER A 102 -1.63 -5.36 2.29
CA SER A 102 -2.94 -4.73 2.49
C SER A 102 -3.05 -3.38 1.79
N PHE A 103 -1.96 -2.62 1.75
CA PHE A 103 -1.90 -1.35 1.05
C PHE A 103 -2.15 -1.53 -0.46
N ASN A 104 -1.67 -2.64 -1.02
CA ASN A 104 -1.86 -2.95 -2.44
C ASN A 104 -3.23 -3.57 -2.74
N VAL A 105 -3.61 -4.60 -1.99
CA VAL A 105 -4.81 -5.41 -2.32
C VAL A 105 -6.06 -4.99 -1.53
N GLY A 106 -5.89 -4.17 -0.50
CA GLY A 106 -6.98 -3.72 0.38
C GLY A 106 -7.14 -4.60 1.63
N LEU A 107 -7.59 -3.96 2.71
CA LEU A 107 -7.85 -4.65 3.99
C LEU A 107 -8.97 -5.69 3.88
N GLY A 108 -9.95 -5.46 3.02
CA GLY A 108 -11.01 -6.44 2.78
C GLY A 108 -10.49 -7.74 2.20
N THR A 109 -9.50 -7.67 1.31
CA THR A 109 -8.84 -8.86 0.76
C THR A 109 -8.08 -9.61 1.85
N LEU A 110 -7.33 -8.90 2.70
CA LEU A 110 -6.67 -9.50 3.85
C LEU A 110 -7.67 -10.21 4.77
N GLN A 111 -8.77 -9.54 5.09
CA GLN A 111 -9.81 -10.07 5.98
C GLN A 111 -10.35 -11.41 5.51
N ARG A 112 -10.54 -11.57 4.20
CA ARG A 112 -11.13 -12.77 3.60
C ARG A 112 -10.09 -13.82 3.19
N SER A 113 -8.80 -13.55 3.40
CA SER A 113 -7.72 -14.36 2.83
C SER A 113 -7.42 -15.63 3.63
N THR A 114 -6.95 -16.65 2.92
CA THR A 114 -6.32 -17.82 3.54
C THR A 114 -5.02 -17.43 4.24
N LEU A 115 -4.33 -16.41 3.72
CA LEU A 115 -3.15 -15.83 4.37
C LEU A 115 -3.46 -15.46 5.82
N ARG A 116 -4.52 -14.70 6.06
CA ARG A 116 -4.94 -14.31 7.41
C ARG A 116 -5.23 -15.53 8.28
N GLN A 117 -5.97 -16.52 7.75
CA GLN A 117 -6.29 -17.73 8.49
C GLN A 117 -5.04 -18.47 8.95
N LYS A 118 -4.03 -18.58 8.10
CA LYS A 118 -2.76 -19.23 8.44
C LYS A 118 -2.00 -18.44 9.50
N VAL A 119 -1.97 -17.11 9.39
CA VAL A 119 -1.37 -16.25 10.41
C VAL A 119 -2.04 -16.46 11.76
N LEU A 120 -3.38 -16.47 11.81
CA LEU A 120 -4.14 -16.62 13.05
C LEU A 120 -3.89 -17.95 13.76
N ARG A 121 -3.63 -19.01 13.02
CA ARG A 121 -3.34 -20.32 13.62
C ARG A 121 -1.84 -20.62 13.79
N GLY A 122 -0.99 -19.62 13.52
CA GLY A 122 0.45 -19.74 13.73
C GLY A 122 1.21 -20.48 12.63
N ASP A 123 0.56 -20.78 11.51
CA ASP A 123 1.22 -21.41 10.34
C ASP A 123 1.93 -20.34 9.52
N MET A 124 3.05 -19.84 10.02
CA MET A 124 3.77 -18.74 9.39
C MET A 124 4.48 -19.16 8.09
N ASP A 125 4.98 -20.39 8.02
CA ASP A 125 5.58 -20.89 6.77
C ASP A 125 4.53 -20.99 5.66
N GLY A 126 3.35 -21.51 5.97
CA GLY A 126 2.24 -21.57 5.03
C GLY A 126 1.73 -20.19 4.66
N ALA A 127 1.67 -19.27 5.63
CA ALA A 127 1.27 -17.90 5.39
C ALA A 127 2.20 -17.21 4.40
N ALA A 128 3.52 -17.39 4.55
CA ALA A 128 4.50 -16.81 3.63
C ALA A 128 4.24 -17.21 2.17
N GLU A 129 3.88 -18.45 1.93
CA GLU A 129 3.60 -18.95 0.58
C GLU A 129 2.28 -18.38 0.01
N GLU A 130 1.34 -18.01 0.86
CA GLU A 130 0.06 -17.43 0.40
C GLU A 130 0.21 -16.11 -0.32
N PHE A 131 1.23 -15.31 0.00
CA PHE A 131 1.50 -14.06 -0.72
C PHE A 131 1.60 -14.30 -2.23
N LEU A 132 2.23 -15.39 -2.64
CA LEU A 132 2.52 -15.67 -4.05
C LEU A 132 1.28 -15.93 -4.90
N LYS A 133 0.12 -16.10 -4.29
CA LYS A 133 -1.14 -16.32 -5.02
C LYS A 133 -1.78 -15.04 -5.57
N TYR A 134 -1.31 -13.87 -5.14
CA TYR A 134 -1.94 -12.58 -5.47
C TYR A 134 -1.16 -11.86 -6.57
N THR A 135 -1.08 -12.48 -7.74
CA THR A 135 -0.26 -12.01 -8.87
C THR A 135 -1.06 -11.67 -10.12
N ILE A 136 -2.40 -11.73 -10.04
CA ILE A 136 -3.26 -11.52 -11.20
C ILE A 136 -3.83 -10.10 -11.19
N GLY A 137 -3.70 -9.41 -12.33
CA GLY A 137 -4.32 -8.12 -12.57
C GLY A 137 -4.85 -8.08 -14.00
N GLY A 138 -6.08 -7.58 -14.17
CA GLY A 138 -6.70 -7.55 -15.49
C GLY A 138 -6.87 -8.94 -16.12
N GLY A 139 -7.06 -9.98 -15.31
CA GLY A 139 -7.29 -11.35 -15.77
C GLY A 139 -6.03 -12.12 -16.15
N LYS A 140 -4.84 -11.58 -15.92
CA LYS A 140 -3.57 -12.24 -16.26
C LYS A 140 -2.51 -12.01 -15.19
N VAL A 141 -1.50 -12.88 -15.16
CA VAL A 141 -0.35 -12.72 -14.26
C VAL A 141 0.46 -11.51 -14.69
N LEU A 142 0.73 -10.60 -13.74
CA LEU A 142 1.54 -9.40 -13.96
C LEU A 142 2.89 -9.54 -13.26
N LYS A 143 3.97 -9.32 -14.01
CA LYS A 143 5.33 -9.44 -13.48
C LYS A 143 5.57 -8.51 -12.28
N GLY A 144 5.03 -7.30 -12.31
CA GLY A 144 5.15 -6.36 -11.19
C GLY A 144 4.53 -6.90 -9.91
N LEU A 145 3.38 -7.58 -10.01
CA LEU A 145 2.74 -8.22 -8.87
C LEU A 145 3.53 -9.43 -8.38
N VAL A 146 4.10 -10.23 -9.28
CA VAL A 146 4.98 -11.34 -8.91
C VAL A 146 6.16 -10.81 -8.11
N ASN A 147 6.82 -9.77 -8.59
CA ASN A 147 7.97 -9.16 -7.91
C ASN A 147 7.59 -8.63 -6.54
N ARG A 148 6.46 -7.94 -6.44
CA ARG A 148 5.97 -7.39 -5.17
C ARG A 148 5.67 -8.48 -4.16
N ARG A 149 4.95 -9.53 -4.57
CA ARG A 149 4.65 -10.66 -3.66
C ARG A 149 5.92 -11.36 -3.18
N ASN A 150 6.92 -11.50 -4.04
CA ASN A 150 8.21 -12.06 -3.64
C ASN A 150 8.91 -11.20 -2.60
N ASP A 151 8.90 -9.87 -2.75
CA ASP A 151 9.50 -8.97 -1.78
C ASP A 151 8.73 -8.97 -0.46
N GLU A 152 7.41 -9.02 -0.50
CA GLU A 152 6.58 -9.13 0.72
C GLU A 152 6.81 -10.45 1.44
N ARG A 153 6.91 -11.55 0.69
CA ARG A 153 7.26 -12.84 1.26
C ARG A 153 8.63 -12.81 1.95
N ALA A 154 9.61 -12.18 1.32
CA ALA A 154 10.95 -12.03 1.90
C ALA A 154 10.91 -11.21 3.20
N LEU A 155 10.15 -10.11 3.24
CA LEU A 155 9.92 -9.34 4.47
C LEU A 155 9.29 -10.21 5.55
N PHE A 156 8.27 -10.97 5.21
CA PHE A 156 7.56 -11.82 6.15
C PHE A 156 8.47 -12.86 6.81
N LYS A 157 9.42 -13.38 6.05
CA LYS A 157 10.35 -14.41 6.50
C LYS A 157 11.61 -13.83 7.17
N SER A 158 11.78 -12.53 7.17
CA SER A 158 12.97 -11.89 7.74
C SER A 158 12.92 -11.79 9.26
#